data_3919f2e7a832b6ef8d707f7f86b84a6a
#
_entry.id   3919f2e7a832b6ef8d707f7f86b84a6a
#
_cell.length_a   1.000
_cell.length_b   1.000
_cell.length_c   1.000
_cell.angle_alpha   90.00
_cell.angle_beta   90.00
_cell.angle_gamma   90.00
#
_symmetry.space_group_name_H-M   'P 1'
#
loop_
_entity.id
_entity.type
_entity.pdbx_description
1 polymer ?
#
loop_
_entity_poly.entity_id
_entity_poly.type
_entity_poly.pdbx_seq_one_letter_code
_entity_poly.pdbx_strand_id
1 'polypeptide(L)'
;MHFQRSVARRPAAATAVGLAAIAVTLAACGQKGAGAGGMGMGGPAEVGYVVAQSQPVGLTTELAGRTSAFLVSEVRPQVGGVIKARLFEEGSIVRAGQSLYQIDPATYQAAVNSASAALAQAQAQANAAKLKADRYKTLVETGAVSKQDNDDAQAAAAQTAAAVAVQKAALDTARINLNYTRVAAPISGRIGKSAVTPGALVTAGQAAPLATVQDLSKVYVDLTQTSAELLKLRRQFASGKVGRSGSAQVTLKLEDGSTYPIPGRLEFSDITVDPGTGSIGLRAVFPNPNGALLPGMYVRAVLSQGVASSGILVPQGAIQRDPKGNAQVTVVGARGGAEPRPVTLGQTVGDKWLVTSGLNAGDKVITEGLQKLRPGAPIKPVPAGSAPAAAQAPR
;
A
#
# COMPACT_ATOMS: atom_id res chain seq x y z
N MET A 1 12.28 -41.06 31.30
CA MET A 1 11.14 -41.21 32.19
C MET A 1 9.92 -41.15 31.29
N HIS A 2 9.49 -42.24 30.83
CA HIS A 2 8.36 -43.16 31.01
C HIS A 2 7.18 -42.52 31.74
N PHE A 3 6.03 -42.37 31.06
CA PHE A 3 4.75 -42.94 31.53
C PHE A 3 3.80 -43.13 30.33
N GLN A 4 3.62 -44.41 30.02
CA GLN A 4 2.49 -44.99 29.28
C GLN A 4 1.29 -45.17 30.20
N ARG A 5 0.14 -45.27 29.61
CA ARG A 5 -1.06 -46.08 29.94
C ARG A 5 -2.33 -45.27 29.63
N SER A 6 -3.43 -45.76 29.11
CA SER A 6 -3.86 -47.17 28.91
C SER A 6 -5.18 -47.13 28.16
N VAL A 7 -5.30 -47.97 27.22
CA VAL A 7 -6.40 -48.74 26.63
C VAL A 7 -7.54 -49.04 27.60
N ALA A 8 -8.84 -48.90 27.15
CA ALA A 8 -9.92 -49.72 27.57
C ALA A 8 -10.92 -49.97 26.42
N ARG A 9 -11.11 -51.25 26.14
CA ARG A 9 -12.00 -51.83 25.16
C ARG A 9 -13.24 -52.42 25.86
N ARG A 10 -14.41 -52.40 25.12
CA ARG A 10 -15.52 -53.40 25.04
C ARG A 10 -16.64 -53.29 26.10
N PRO A 11 -17.82 -54.00 25.90
CA PRO A 11 -18.30 -54.80 24.76
C PRO A 11 -19.75 -54.52 24.30
N ALA A 12 -20.13 -55.26 23.27
CA ALA A 12 -21.43 -55.43 22.68
C ALA A 12 -22.40 -56.27 23.56
N ALA A 13 -23.69 -56.05 23.41
CA ALA A 13 -24.69 -57.06 23.70
C ALA A 13 -25.85 -56.94 22.72
N ALA A 14 -26.06 -58.00 22.03
CA ALA A 14 -27.19 -58.31 21.18
C ALA A 14 -28.38 -58.74 22.00
N THR A 15 -29.61 -58.44 21.57
CA THR A 15 -30.79 -59.36 21.80
C THR A 15 -31.75 -59.20 20.62
N ALA A 16 -32.08 -60.35 20.12
CA ALA A 16 -32.98 -60.63 19.03
C ALA A 16 -34.42 -60.87 19.57
N VAL A 17 -35.32 -61.06 18.61
CA VAL A 17 -36.60 -61.81 18.68
C VAL A 17 -37.89 -60.99 18.86
N GLY A 18 -38.80 -61.18 17.89
CA GLY A 18 -40.22 -60.83 17.97
C GLY A 18 -40.93 -60.86 16.61
N LEU A 19 -41.06 -62.07 16.02
CA LEU A 19 -42.04 -62.38 14.95
C LEU A 19 -43.47 -62.34 15.51
N ALA A 20 -44.41 -61.67 14.80
CA ALA A 20 -45.78 -62.06 14.74
C ALA A 20 -46.45 -61.57 13.46
N ALA A 21 -46.82 -62.50 12.65
CA ALA A 21 -47.66 -62.41 11.47
C ALA A 21 -49.16 -62.30 11.85
N ILE A 22 -49.91 -61.46 11.13
CA ILE A 22 -51.35 -61.72 10.89
C ILE A 22 -51.65 -61.25 9.46
N ALA A 23 -52.21 -62.27 8.72
CA ALA A 23 -52.64 -62.17 7.35
C ALA A 23 -54.14 -61.84 7.26
N VAL A 24 -54.56 -61.39 6.08
CA VAL A 24 -55.84 -61.57 5.39
C VAL A 24 -57.01 -60.66 5.81
N THR A 25 -57.43 -59.77 4.88
CA THR A 25 -58.73 -59.95 4.19
C THR A 25 -58.77 -59.16 2.87
N LEU A 26 -59.04 -59.85 1.76
CA LEU A 26 -59.53 -59.32 0.49
C LEU A 26 -60.96 -58.79 0.69
N ALA A 27 -61.21 -57.60 0.07
CA ALA A 27 -62.56 -57.33 -0.46
C ALA A 27 -62.38 -56.41 -1.70
N ALA A 28 -62.75 -56.92 -2.84
CA ALA A 28 -62.85 -56.30 -4.10
C ALA A 28 -64.05 -55.37 -4.14
N CYS A 29 -63.91 -54.17 -4.77
CA CYS A 29 -64.97 -53.54 -5.53
C CYS A 29 -64.38 -52.64 -6.58
N GLY A 30 -64.60 -52.96 -7.82
CA GLY A 30 -64.15 -52.24 -8.97
C GLY A 30 -64.99 -50.96 -9.17
N GLN A 31 -64.30 -49.95 -9.70
CA GLN A 31 -64.95 -48.90 -10.51
C GLN A 31 -64.03 -48.41 -11.61
N LYS A 32 -64.51 -48.59 -12.82
CA LYS A 32 -63.96 -48.01 -14.04
C LYS A 32 -63.92 -46.52 -13.92
N GLY A 33 -62.76 -45.90 -14.19
CA GLY A 33 -62.62 -44.51 -14.42
C GLY A 33 -61.39 -44.29 -15.27
N ALA A 34 -61.59 -44.29 -16.58
CA ALA A 34 -60.59 -43.90 -17.55
C ALA A 34 -60.20 -42.42 -17.32
N GLY A 35 -58.94 -42.15 -17.00
CA GLY A 35 -58.32 -40.87 -16.96
C GLY A 35 -56.88 -41.08 -17.40
N ALA A 36 -56.65 -41.22 -18.70
CA ALA A 36 -55.35 -41.00 -19.33
C ALA A 36 -54.97 -39.57 -18.99
N GLY A 37 -54.22 -39.37 -17.88
CA GLY A 37 -53.53 -38.15 -17.60
C GLY A 37 -52.52 -37.94 -18.72
N GLY A 38 -52.92 -37.19 -19.73
CA GLY A 38 -52.06 -36.74 -20.77
C GLY A 38 -50.83 -36.08 -20.14
N MET A 39 -49.64 -36.56 -20.49
CA MET A 39 -48.44 -35.74 -20.38
C MET A 39 -48.73 -34.44 -21.08
N GLY A 40 -49.09 -33.39 -20.31
CA GLY A 40 -49.24 -32.07 -20.81
C GLY A 40 -47.98 -31.72 -21.58
N MET A 41 -48.09 -31.66 -22.88
CA MET A 41 -47.10 -30.93 -23.70
C MET A 41 -47.10 -29.51 -23.14
N GLY A 42 -46.21 -29.26 -22.18
CA GLY A 42 -45.94 -27.93 -21.67
C GLY A 42 -45.62 -27.04 -22.86
N GLY A 43 -46.42 -26.00 -23.05
CA GLY A 43 -46.16 -25.02 -24.09
C GLY A 43 -44.69 -24.56 -24.07
N PRO A 44 -44.18 -23.89 -25.10
CA PRO A 44 -42.80 -23.44 -25.16
C PRO A 44 -42.44 -22.70 -23.88
N ALA A 45 -41.34 -23.13 -23.24
CA ALA A 45 -40.93 -22.56 -21.95
C ALA A 45 -40.67 -21.05 -22.11
N GLU A 46 -41.38 -20.25 -21.34
CA GLU A 46 -41.14 -18.81 -21.30
C GLU A 46 -39.86 -18.48 -20.56
N VAL A 47 -38.93 -17.79 -21.22
CA VAL A 47 -37.57 -17.46 -20.69
C VAL A 47 -37.27 -15.99 -20.90
N GLY A 48 -36.75 -15.36 -19.83
CA GLY A 48 -36.29 -13.97 -19.88
C GLY A 48 -34.91 -13.87 -20.52
N TYR A 49 -34.74 -12.95 -21.47
CA TYR A 49 -33.43 -12.70 -22.09
C TYR A 49 -32.98 -11.24 -22.00
N VAL A 50 -31.68 -11.04 -22.03
CA VAL A 50 -31.01 -9.74 -22.17
C VAL A 50 -30.23 -9.75 -23.49
N VAL A 51 -30.27 -8.68 -24.26
CA VAL A 51 -29.48 -8.53 -25.47
C VAL A 51 -28.06 -8.16 -25.08
N ALA A 52 -27.09 -8.94 -25.53
CA ALA A 52 -25.67 -8.66 -25.35
C ALA A 52 -25.30 -7.38 -26.12
N GLN A 53 -24.90 -6.34 -25.38
CA GLN A 53 -24.45 -5.08 -25.95
C GLN A 53 -22.96 -4.94 -25.75
N SER A 54 -22.26 -4.55 -26.81
CA SER A 54 -20.85 -4.17 -26.73
C SER A 54 -20.74 -2.75 -26.21
N GLN A 55 -20.03 -2.57 -25.10
CA GLN A 55 -19.81 -1.26 -24.49
C GLN A 55 -18.39 -1.13 -23.96
N PRO A 56 -17.86 0.09 -23.86
CA PRO A 56 -16.58 0.30 -23.20
C PRO A 56 -16.68 -0.06 -21.71
N VAL A 57 -15.78 -0.92 -21.26
CA VAL A 57 -15.75 -1.38 -19.85
C VAL A 57 -14.41 -1.04 -19.23
N GLY A 58 -14.44 -0.25 -18.16
CA GLY A 58 -13.25 0.06 -17.37
C GLY A 58 -12.71 -1.21 -16.68
N LEU A 59 -11.44 -1.51 -16.91
CA LEU A 59 -10.75 -2.59 -16.24
C LEU A 59 -10.08 -2.05 -14.98
N THR A 60 -10.42 -2.63 -13.84
CA THR A 60 -9.82 -2.27 -12.56
C THR A 60 -9.20 -3.48 -11.92
N THR A 61 -8.11 -3.29 -11.21
CA THR A 61 -7.50 -4.33 -10.36
C THR A 61 -7.46 -3.81 -8.94
N GLU A 62 -7.85 -4.65 -8.00
CA GLU A 62 -7.77 -4.36 -6.57
C GLU A 62 -6.50 -5.01 -6.04
N LEU A 63 -5.59 -4.19 -5.51
CA LEU A 63 -4.30 -4.60 -4.95
C LEU A 63 -4.29 -4.32 -3.46
N ALA A 64 -3.86 -5.29 -2.68
CA ALA A 64 -3.62 -5.11 -1.25
C ALA A 64 -2.33 -4.32 -1.01
N GLY A 65 -2.32 -3.49 0.03
CA GLY A 65 -1.15 -2.72 0.39
C GLY A 65 -1.19 -2.17 1.80
N ARG A 66 -0.12 -1.46 2.15
CA ARG A 66 0.00 -0.74 3.42
C ARG A 66 0.44 0.68 3.17
N THR A 67 -0.04 1.55 4.02
CA THR A 67 0.38 2.95 4.02
C THR A 67 1.74 3.10 4.70
N SER A 68 2.57 4.01 4.19
CA SER A 68 3.83 4.43 4.81
C SER A 68 3.95 5.95 4.78
N ALA A 69 4.67 6.53 5.74
CA ALA A 69 4.86 7.97 5.79
C ALA A 69 5.65 8.47 4.57
N PHE A 70 5.32 9.67 4.10
CA PHE A 70 6.03 10.29 2.97
C PHE A 70 7.51 10.53 3.29
N LEU A 71 7.79 11.10 4.48
CA LEU A 71 9.14 11.23 5.02
C LEU A 71 9.15 10.78 6.47
N VAL A 72 10.20 10.10 6.87
CA VAL A 72 10.47 9.71 8.25
C VAL A 72 11.85 10.18 8.63
N SER A 73 11.98 10.89 9.72
CA SER A 73 13.27 11.31 10.24
C SER A 73 13.40 10.97 11.72
N GLU A 74 14.44 10.24 12.04
CA GLU A 74 14.81 9.92 13.40
C GLU A 74 15.65 11.06 13.98
N VAL A 75 15.22 11.59 15.10
CA VAL A 75 15.92 12.65 15.84
C VAL A 75 16.97 11.99 16.73
N ARG A 76 18.23 12.15 16.39
CA ARG A 76 19.36 11.59 17.13
C ARG A 76 20.29 12.71 17.62
N PRO A 77 20.85 12.62 18.85
CA PRO A 77 21.77 13.61 19.35
C PRO A 77 23.13 13.51 18.61
N GLN A 78 23.71 14.64 18.27
CA GLN A 78 25.05 14.72 17.65
C GLN A 78 26.17 14.89 18.69
N VAL A 79 25.80 15.28 19.92
CA VAL A 79 26.70 15.41 21.06
C VAL A 79 26.11 14.73 22.30
N GLY A 80 26.97 14.29 23.21
CA GLY A 80 26.54 13.67 24.45
C GLY A 80 26.22 14.69 25.56
N GLY A 81 25.44 14.28 26.55
CA GLY A 81 25.12 15.09 27.73
C GLY A 81 23.76 14.77 28.33
N VAL A 82 23.41 15.48 29.37
CA VAL A 82 22.12 15.33 30.06
C VAL A 82 21.04 16.16 29.34
N ILE A 83 19.90 15.56 29.06
CA ILE A 83 18.73 16.31 28.55
C ILE A 83 18.22 17.25 29.62
N LYS A 84 18.34 18.54 29.38
CA LYS A 84 17.88 19.57 30.33
C LYS A 84 16.38 19.85 30.21
N ALA A 85 15.87 19.87 28.97
CA ALA A 85 14.47 20.15 28.69
C ALA A 85 14.01 19.49 27.38
N ARG A 86 12.73 19.12 27.34
CA ARG A 86 11.96 18.81 26.13
C ARG A 86 11.10 20.02 25.78
N LEU A 87 11.19 20.50 24.55
CA LEU A 87 10.60 21.77 24.08
C LEU A 87 9.42 21.56 23.13
N PHE A 88 8.80 20.40 23.14
CA PHE A 88 7.64 20.06 22.32
C PHE A 88 6.65 19.18 23.09
N GLU A 89 5.42 19.14 22.60
CA GLU A 89 4.39 18.19 23.05
C GLU A 89 4.38 16.97 22.12
N GLU A 90 4.28 15.78 22.71
CA GLU A 90 4.21 14.53 21.96
C GLU A 90 2.97 14.49 21.09
N GLY A 91 3.11 14.04 19.84
CA GLY A 91 2.03 14.00 18.85
C GLY A 91 1.71 15.36 18.21
N SER A 92 2.38 16.45 18.60
CA SER A 92 2.19 17.76 17.97
C SER A 92 2.86 17.87 16.60
N ILE A 93 2.52 18.91 15.86
CA ILE A 93 3.19 19.25 14.59
C ILE A 93 4.38 20.15 14.92
N VAL A 94 5.56 19.75 14.41
CA VAL A 94 6.81 20.51 14.55
C VAL A 94 7.29 20.98 13.17
N ARG A 95 8.06 22.08 13.16
CA ARG A 95 8.66 22.63 11.95
C ARG A 95 10.13 22.25 11.83
N ALA A 96 10.63 22.09 10.62
CA ALA A 96 12.07 21.93 10.39
C ALA A 96 12.85 23.05 11.06
N GLY A 97 13.93 22.72 11.77
CA GLY A 97 14.74 23.67 12.56
C GLY A 97 14.17 24.03 13.93
N GLN A 98 12.95 23.64 14.28
CA GLN A 98 12.38 23.83 15.62
C GLN A 98 13.19 23.05 16.64
N SER A 99 13.61 23.70 17.76
CA SER A 99 14.29 23.04 18.87
C SER A 99 13.35 22.06 19.55
N LEU A 100 13.76 20.79 19.67
CA LEU A 100 13.02 19.71 20.28
C LEU A 100 13.55 19.37 21.67
N TYR A 101 14.87 19.30 21.81
CA TYR A 101 15.52 19.02 23.09
C TYR A 101 16.66 20.00 23.33
N GLN A 102 16.91 20.27 24.59
CA GLN A 102 18.09 21.00 25.06
C GLN A 102 18.95 20.03 25.86
N ILE A 103 20.14 19.71 25.34
CA ILE A 103 21.21 19.06 26.10
C ILE A 103 21.91 20.14 26.92
N ASP A 104 22.41 19.81 28.10
CA ASP A 104 23.09 20.78 28.94
C ASP A 104 24.30 21.41 28.21
N PRO A 105 24.25 22.74 27.96
CA PRO A 105 25.28 23.41 27.17
C PRO A 105 26.49 23.83 28.00
N ALA A 106 26.50 23.64 29.33
CA ALA A 106 27.50 24.27 30.19
C ALA A 106 28.93 23.91 29.82
N THR A 107 29.22 22.64 29.61
CA THR A 107 30.55 22.16 29.23
C THR A 107 30.96 22.63 27.85
N TYR A 108 30.04 22.68 26.90
CA TYR A 108 30.27 23.15 25.52
C TYR A 108 30.47 24.66 25.49
N GLN A 109 29.73 25.43 26.29
CA GLN A 109 29.93 26.87 26.44
C GLN A 109 31.32 27.17 27.02
N ALA A 110 31.76 26.42 28.03
CA ALA A 110 33.09 26.55 28.61
C ALA A 110 34.20 26.28 27.54
N ALA A 111 33.99 25.27 26.67
CA ALA A 111 34.91 24.97 25.56
C ALA A 111 34.98 26.13 24.55
N VAL A 112 33.82 26.74 24.19
CA VAL A 112 33.79 27.94 23.33
C VAL A 112 34.54 29.11 23.96
N ASN A 113 34.36 29.37 25.24
CA ASN A 113 35.05 30.43 25.96
C ASN A 113 36.56 30.21 25.98
N SER A 114 36.99 28.96 26.23
CA SER A 114 38.42 28.58 26.19
C SER A 114 39.03 28.76 24.79
N ALA A 115 38.37 28.27 23.73
CA ALA A 115 38.83 28.42 22.37
C ALA A 115 38.87 29.91 21.92
N SER A 116 37.90 30.68 22.39
CA SER A 116 37.87 32.16 22.14
C SER A 116 39.06 32.86 22.76
N ALA A 117 39.41 32.53 24.00
CA ALA A 117 40.57 33.07 24.69
C ALA A 117 41.89 32.67 24.00
N ALA A 118 42.02 31.40 23.56
CA ALA A 118 43.18 30.96 22.79
C ALA A 118 43.33 31.67 21.44
N LEU A 119 42.21 31.94 20.74
CA LEU A 119 42.23 32.74 19.51
C LEU A 119 42.68 34.16 19.79
N ALA A 120 42.18 34.82 20.84
CA ALA A 120 42.59 36.19 21.24
C ALA A 120 44.10 36.25 21.54
N GLN A 121 44.64 35.26 22.25
CA GLN A 121 46.06 35.12 22.51
C GLN A 121 46.88 34.99 21.20
N ALA A 122 46.48 34.11 20.29
CA ALA A 122 47.15 33.91 18.99
C ALA A 122 47.11 35.22 18.14
N GLN A 123 46.00 35.93 18.15
CA GLN A 123 45.84 37.22 17.46
C GLN A 123 46.79 38.28 18.01
N ALA A 124 46.93 38.36 19.36
CA ALA A 124 47.88 39.29 19.96
C ALA A 124 49.35 38.97 19.58
N GLN A 125 49.71 37.67 19.56
CA GLN A 125 51.03 37.24 19.13
C GLN A 125 51.29 37.53 17.65
N ALA A 126 50.31 37.28 16.77
CA ALA A 126 50.41 37.56 15.35
C ALA A 126 50.54 39.06 15.07
N ASN A 127 49.78 39.89 15.79
CA ASN A 127 49.90 41.35 15.69
C ASN A 127 51.32 41.86 16.11
N ALA A 128 51.85 41.32 17.20
CA ALA A 128 53.21 41.71 17.64
C ALA A 128 54.28 41.26 16.62
N ALA A 129 54.17 40.03 16.09
CA ALA A 129 55.09 39.53 15.07
C ALA A 129 55.00 40.31 13.76
N LYS A 130 53.78 40.66 13.35
CA LYS A 130 53.52 41.49 12.16
C LYS A 130 54.13 42.86 12.29
N LEU A 131 53.93 43.57 13.42
CA LEU A 131 54.53 44.89 13.65
C LEU A 131 56.04 44.82 13.66
N LYS A 132 56.67 43.76 14.17
CA LYS A 132 58.09 43.52 14.06
C LYS A 132 58.53 43.32 12.63
N ALA A 133 57.87 42.46 11.87
CA ALA A 133 58.18 42.19 10.46
C ALA A 133 58.08 43.45 9.60
N ASP A 134 56.99 44.24 9.77
CA ASP A 134 56.75 45.50 9.07
C ASP A 134 57.89 46.49 9.39
N ARG A 135 58.33 46.60 10.62
CA ARG A 135 59.44 47.45 11.03
C ARG A 135 60.77 46.99 10.41
N TYR A 136 61.08 45.70 10.44
CA TYR A 136 62.31 45.13 9.89
C TYR A 136 62.38 45.30 8.36
N LYS A 137 61.24 45.19 7.70
CA LYS A 137 61.12 45.44 6.25
C LYS A 137 61.59 46.87 5.87
N THR A 138 61.25 47.87 6.66
CA THR A 138 61.70 49.26 6.44
C THR A 138 63.16 49.47 6.79
N LEU A 139 63.65 48.79 7.89
CA LEU A 139 65.02 48.95 8.39
C LEU A 139 66.04 48.21 7.50
N VAL A 140 65.70 47.17 6.83
CA VAL A 140 66.61 46.47 5.90
C VAL A 140 66.89 47.33 4.65
N GLU A 141 65.97 48.13 4.20
CA GLU A 141 66.17 49.07 3.07
C GLU A 141 67.20 50.15 3.36
N THR A 142 67.34 50.54 4.65
CA THR A 142 68.34 51.47 5.13
C THR A 142 69.66 50.83 5.60
N GLY A 143 69.74 49.45 5.54
CA GLY A 143 70.92 48.75 6.03
C GLY A 143 71.04 48.64 7.56
N ALA A 144 70.04 49.03 8.32
CA ALA A 144 70.03 49.05 9.80
C ALA A 144 69.87 47.71 10.42
N VAL A 145 69.42 46.69 9.65
CA VAL A 145 69.27 45.27 10.05
C VAL A 145 69.74 44.32 8.95
N SER A 146 70.16 43.09 9.27
CA SER A 146 70.56 42.14 8.27
C SER A 146 69.38 41.61 7.45
N LYS A 147 69.60 41.12 6.23
CA LYS A 147 68.60 40.41 5.42
C LYS A 147 68.05 39.20 6.14
N GLN A 148 68.93 38.47 6.83
CA GLN A 148 68.55 37.29 7.62
C GLN A 148 67.57 37.68 8.72
N ASP A 149 67.83 38.76 9.49
CA ASP A 149 66.93 39.20 10.55
C ASP A 149 65.54 39.59 10.01
N ASN A 150 65.49 40.20 8.82
CA ASN A 150 64.24 40.52 8.13
C ASN A 150 63.50 39.26 7.71
N ASP A 151 64.21 38.28 7.10
CA ASP A 151 63.58 37.04 6.63
C ASP A 151 63.05 36.22 7.82
N ASP A 152 63.79 36.16 8.92
CA ASP A 152 63.36 35.53 10.18
C ASP A 152 62.11 36.23 10.76
N ALA A 153 62.04 37.57 10.72
CA ALA A 153 60.87 38.30 11.19
C ALA A 153 59.66 38.06 10.30
N GLN A 154 59.84 37.99 8.97
CA GLN A 154 58.75 37.67 8.03
C GLN A 154 58.25 36.24 8.24
N ALA A 155 59.17 35.29 8.40
CA ALA A 155 58.80 33.88 8.68
C ALA A 155 58.02 33.73 9.99
N ALA A 156 58.50 34.43 11.05
CA ALA A 156 57.76 34.44 12.34
C ALA A 156 56.39 35.07 12.22
N ALA A 157 56.18 36.15 11.43
CA ALA A 157 54.86 36.75 11.19
C ALA A 157 53.98 35.77 10.42
N ALA A 158 54.48 35.08 9.40
CA ALA A 158 53.73 34.09 8.67
C ALA A 158 53.35 32.88 9.56
N GLN A 159 54.25 32.40 10.40
CA GLN A 159 53.96 31.34 11.35
C GLN A 159 52.89 31.70 12.36
N THR A 160 52.95 32.87 12.95
CA THR A 160 51.93 33.34 13.90
C THR A 160 50.58 33.61 13.26
N ALA A 161 50.55 34.08 12.00
CA ALA A 161 49.35 34.23 11.21
C ALA A 161 48.68 32.86 10.94
N ALA A 162 49.46 31.83 10.63
CA ALA A 162 48.96 30.48 10.49
C ALA A 162 48.39 29.90 11.82
N ALA A 163 49.04 30.23 12.96
CA ALA A 163 48.53 29.85 14.28
C ALA A 163 47.16 30.49 14.60
N VAL A 164 46.87 31.71 14.15
CA VAL A 164 45.53 32.32 14.28
C VAL A 164 44.48 31.52 13.51
N ALA A 165 44.81 31.05 12.31
CA ALA A 165 43.89 30.23 11.50
C ALA A 165 43.55 28.90 12.20
N VAL A 166 44.53 28.25 12.86
CA VAL A 166 44.34 27.05 13.63
C VAL A 166 43.39 27.29 14.82
N GLN A 167 43.63 28.35 15.60
CA GLN A 167 42.76 28.65 16.77
C GLN A 167 41.36 29.09 16.34
N LYS A 168 41.23 29.77 15.19
CA LYS A 168 39.92 30.08 14.64
C LYS A 168 39.14 28.81 14.28
N ALA A 169 39.76 27.84 13.63
CA ALA A 169 39.13 26.54 13.32
C ALA A 169 38.74 25.79 14.60
N ALA A 170 39.56 25.84 15.65
CA ALA A 170 39.22 25.25 16.96
C ALA A 170 38.00 25.92 17.60
N LEU A 171 37.89 27.24 17.55
CA LEU A 171 36.73 28.01 18.02
C LEU A 171 35.47 27.63 17.23
N ASP A 172 35.56 27.55 15.91
CA ASP A 172 34.43 27.20 15.05
C ASP A 172 33.94 25.77 15.38
N THR A 173 34.84 24.83 15.61
CA THR A 173 34.51 23.46 16.06
C THR A 173 33.76 23.48 17.41
N ALA A 174 34.25 24.26 18.37
CA ALA A 174 33.61 24.38 19.68
C ALA A 174 32.20 25.00 19.58
N ARG A 175 32.00 25.97 18.68
CA ARG A 175 30.70 26.59 18.42
C ARG A 175 29.72 25.61 17.77
N ILE A 176 30.20 24.78 16.83
CA ILE A 176 29.39 23.73 16.19
C ILE A 176 28.88 22.74 17.25
N ASN A 177 29.77 22.28 18.14
CA ASN A 177 29.40 21.37 19.22
C ASN A 177 28.40 21.98 20.21
N LEU A 178 28.57 23.26 20.53
CA LEU A 178 27.59 24.01 21.34
C LEU A 178 26.23 24.11 20.64
N ASN A 179 26.22 24.35 19.33
CA ASN A 179 24.97 24.41 18.57
C ASN A 179 24.27 23.03 18.55
N TYR A 180 25.00 21.93 18.51
CA TYR A 180 24.45 20.58 18.57
C TYR A 180 23.82 20.22 19.91
N THR A 181 24.05 21.01 20.98
CA THR A 181 23.30 20.85 22.24
C THR A 181 21.83 21.20 22.09
N ARG A 182 21.46 21.96 21.05
CA ARG A 182 20.08 22.21 20.64
C ARG A 182 19.71 21.18 19.58
N VAL A 183 18.99 20.15 19.98
CA VAL A 183 18.54 19.13 19.03
C VAL A 183 17.28 19.62 18.34
N ALA A 184 17.39 19.92 17.04
CA ALA A 184 16.30 20.45 16.25
C ALA A 184 15.64 19.37 15.37
N ALA A 185 14.40 19.64 14.94
CA ALA A 185 13.67 18.79 13.99
C ALA A 185 14.33 18.85 12.61
N PRO A 186 14.70 17.69 12.01
CA PRO A 186 15.32 17.69 10.66
C PRO A 186 14.31 18.01 9.56
N ILE A 187 13.04 17.64 9.76
CA ILE A 187 11.92 17.85 8.83
C ILE A 187 10.72 18.44 9.57
N SER A 188 9.82 19.07 8.83
CA SER A 188 8.48 19.42 9.34
C SER A 188 7.59 18.20 9.31
N GLY A 189 6.73 18.03 10.33
CA GLY A 189 5.82 16.89 10.40
C GLY A 189 5.29 16.66 11.79
N ARG A 190 4.62 15.53 12.00
CA ARG A 190 4.11 15.11 13.32
C ARG A 190 5.21 14.37 14.06
N ILE A 191 5.50 14.84 15.27
CA ILE A 191 6.47 14.19 16.14
C ILE A 191 5.78 13.08 16.96
N GLY A 192 6.44 11.94 17.07
CA GLY A 192 5.99 10.82 17.89
C GLY A 192 6.26 11.03 19.38
N LYS A 193 6.18 9.94 20.14
CA LYS A 193 6.54 9.92 21.56
C LYS A 193 8.04 10.14 21.73
N SER A 194 8.43 10.78 22.83
CA SER A 194 9.83 10.88 23.26
C SER A 194 10.30 9.56 23.88
N ALA A 195 11.46 9.08 23.48
CA ALA A 195 12.09 7.90 24.08
C ALA A 195 12.89 8.24 25.36
N VAL A 196 13.07 9.54 25.64
CA VAL A 196 13.86 10.04 26.78
C VAL A 196 13.10 11.11 27.54
N THR A 197 13.43 11.25 28.84
CA THR A 197 12.88 12.27 29.73
C THR A 197 13.95 13.29 30.07
N PRO A 198 13.59 14.52 30.50
CA PRO A 198 14.54 15.44 31.14
C PRO A 198 15.28 14.76 32.28
N GLY A 199 16.60 14.97 32.37
CA GLY A 199 17.50 14.28 33.29
C GLY A 199 18.16 13.02 32.70
N ALA A 200 17.71 12.49 31.56
CA ALA A 200 18.35 11.35 30.90
C ALA A 200 19.69 11.73 30.30
N LEU A 201 20.66 10.85 30.42
CA LEU A 201 21.96 10.96 29.74
C LEU A 201 21.85 10.39 28.33
N VAL A 202 22.30 11.15 27.34
CA VAL A 202 22.36 10.75 25.93
C VAL A 202 23.79 10.78 25.42
N THR A 203 24.06 9.95 24.40
CA THR A 203 25.39 9.87 23.76
C THR A 203 25.29 10.24 22.29
N ALA A 204 26.37 10.81 21.76
CA ALA A 204 26.42 11.19 20.34
C ALA A 204 26.21 9.95 19.44
N GLY A 205 25.29 10.08 18.45
CA GLY A 205 25.04 9.03 17.48
C GLY A 205 24.43 7.74 18.04
N GLN A 206 23.85 7.76 19.23
CA GLN A 206 23.22 6.56 19.83
C GLN A 206 22.24 5.88 18.87
N ALA A 207 22.13 4.54 18.97
CA ALA A 207 21.30 3.72 18.08
C ALA A 207 19.79 4.01 18.26
N ALA A 208 19.35 4.23 19.51
CA ALA A 208 17.95 4.58 19.79
C ALA A 208 17.69 6.08 19.51
N PRO A 209 16.73 6.43 18.67
CA PRO A 209 16.38 7.82 18.44
C PRO A 209 15.70 8.43 19.67
N LEU A 210 15.83 9.75 19.87
CA LEU A 210 15.14 10.51 20.92
C LEU A 210 13.64 10.61 20.64
N ALA A 211 13.30 10.81 19.37
CA ALA A 211 11.94 10.86 18.83
C ALA A 211 11.97 10.61 17.33
N THR A 212 10.83 10.35 16.72
CA THR A 212 10.68 10.24 15.28
C THR A 212 9.72 11.32 14.79
N VAL A 213 10.10 12.05 13.75
CA VAL A 213 9.23 13.02 13.07
C VAL A 213 8.80 12.43 11.74
N GLN A 214 7.50 12.47 11.45
CA GLN A 214 6.92 11.94 10.22
C GLN A 214 6.15 13.02 9.48
N ASP A 215 6.45 13.20 8.20
CA ASP A 215 5.64 14.02 7.32
C ASP A 215 4.45 13.19 6.82
N LEU A 216 3.26 13.59 7.24
CA LEU A 216 1.99 12.96 6.89
C LEU A 216 1.14 13.81 5.94
N SER A 217 1.68 14.88 5.37
CA SER A 217 0.99 15.71 4.37
C SER A 217 0.60 14.93 3.13
N LYS A 218 1.41 13.94 2.83
CA LYS A 218 1.18 12.89 1.84
C LYS A 218 1.48 11.55 2.49
N VAL A 219 0.95 10.49 1.90
CA VAL A 219 1.18 9.12 2.36
C VAL A 219 1.51 8.26 1.15
N TYR A 220 2.53 7.46 1.24
CA TYR A 220 2.77 6.40 0.30
C TYR A 220 1.88 5.21 0.61
N VAL A 221 1.49 4.52 -0.43
CA VAL A 221 0.84 3.21 -0.35
C VAL A 221 1.70 2.22 -1.11
N ASP A 222 2.28 1.32 -0.38
CA ASP A 222 3.10 0.24 -0.93
C ASP A 222 2.19 -0.94 -1.27
N LEU A 223 2.08 -1.24 -2.56
CA LEU A 223 1.20 -2.26 -3.14
C LEU A 223 2.04 -3.40 -3.68
N THR A 224 1.49 -4.59 -3.66
CA THR A 224 2.13 -5.76 -4.26
C THR A 224 1.28 -6.32 -5.40
N GLN A 225 1.91 -6.62 -6.54
CA GLN A 225 1.28 -7.25 -7.69
C GLN A 225 2.11 -8.45 -8.16
N THR A 226 1.46 -9.52 -8.55
CA THR A 226 2.18 -10.68 -9.09
C THR A 226 2.78 -10.39 -10.48
N SER A 227 3.96 -10.94 -10.76
CA SER A 227 4.60 -10.79 -12.07
C SER A 227 3.76 -11.39 -13.21
N ALA A 228 2.98 -12.44 -12.93
CA ALA A 228 2.08 -13.07 -13.88
C ALA A 228 0.95 -12.12 -14.34
N GLU A 229 0.34 -11.38 -13.39
CA GLU A 229 -0.69 -10.38 -13.69
C GLU A 229 -0.13 -9.22 -14.50
N LEU A 230 1.05 -8.73 -14.16
CA LEU A 230 1.73 -7.69 -14.91
C LEU A 230 2.02 -8.12 -16.36
N LEU A 231 2.51 -9.35 -16.56
CA LEU A 231 2.76 -9.90 -17.89
C LEU A 231 1.47 -10.07 -18.70
N LYS A 232 0.38 -10.47 -18.05
CA LYS A 232 -0.95 -10.56 -18.68
C LYS A 232 -1.42 -9.17 -19.13
N LEU A 233 -1.28 -8.17 -18.30
CA LEU A 233 -1.64 -6.80 -18.61
C LEU A 233 -0.80 -6.23 -19.77
N ARG A 234 0.52 -6.43 -19.74
CA ARG A 234 1.40 -6.01 -20.85
C ARG A 234 0.99 -6.64 -22.19
N ARG A 235 0.62 -7.93 -22.21
CA ARG A 235 0.12 -8.61 -23.42
C ARG A 235 -1.21 -8.02 -23.90
N GLN A 236 -2.11 -7.65 -23.02
CA GLN A 236 -3.38 -7.00 -23.36
C GLN A 236 -3.16 -5.62 -23.98
N PHE A 237 -2.22 -4.82 -23.46
CA PHE A 237 -1.84 -3.55 -24.09
C PHE A 237 -1.19 -3.74 -25.46
N ALA A 238 -0.30 -4.72 -25.60
CA ALA A 238 0.38 -5.00 -26.87
C ALA A 238 -0.59 -5.48 -27.95
N SER A 239 -1.67 -6.17 -27.58
CA SER A 239 -2.71 -6.63 -28.52
C SER A 239 -3.75 -5.56 -28.89
N GLY A 240 -3.65 -4.34 -28.33
CA GLY A 240 -4.61 -3.24 -28.58
C GLY A 240 -6.00 -3.45 -27.98
N LYS A 241 -6.21 -4.55 -27.22
CA LYS A 241 -7.52 -4.85 -26.59
C LYS A 241 -7.85 -3.91 -25.45
N VAL A 242 -6.85 -3.26 -24.88
CA VAL A 242 -6.97 -2.31 -23.77
C VAL A 242 -6.28 -1.02 -24.16
N GLY A 243 -7.04 0.08 -24.20
CA GLY A 243 -6.50 1.42 -24.39
C GLY A 243 -5.78 1.88 -23.11
N ARG A 244 -4.65 2.60 -23.25
CA ARG A 244 -3.99 3.25 -22.13
C ARG A 244 -4.90 4.39 -21.64
N SER A 245 -5.41 4.28 -20.43
CA SER A 245 -5.95 5.44 -19.71
C SER A 245 -4.77 6.31 -19.27
N GLY A 246 -4.82 7.62 -19.52
CA GLY A 246 -3.76 8.53 -19.04
C GLY A 246 -3.55 8.37 -17.54
N SER A 247 -2.39 8.79 -16.99
CA SER A 247 -1.88 8.66 -15.60
C SER A 247 -2.70 7.72 -14.71
N ALA A 248 -2.12 6.60 -14.29
CA ALA A 248 -2.81 5.59 -13.50
C ALA A 248 -3.32 6.19 -12.18
N GLN A 249 -4.57 6.62 -12.19
CA GLN A 249 -5.29 7.10 -11.02
C GLN A 249 -5.61 5.91 -10.13
N VAL A 250 -5.33 6.06 -8.86
CA VAL A 250 -5.53 5.01 -7.85
C VAL A 250 -6.54 5.50 -6.82
N THR A 251 -7.55 4.69 -6.55
CA THR A 251 -8.52 4.95 -5.49
C THR A 251 -8.27 4.00 -4.33
N LEU A 252 -8.38 4.46 -3.08
CA LEU A 252 -8.22 3.62 -1.91
C LEU A 252 -9.56 3.22 -1.31
N LYS A 253 -9.67 1.96 -0.95
CA LYS A 253 -10.68 1.44 -0.01
C LYS A 253 -10.00 1.18 1.32
N LEU A 254 -10.54 1.75 2.38
CA LEU A 254 -10.06 1.58 3.75
C LEU A 254 -10.56 0.26 4.35
N GLU A 255 -10.07 -0.10 5.54
CA GLU A 255 -10.46 -1.34 6.23
C GLU A 255 -11.94 -1.40 6.59
N ASP A 256 -12.57 -0.26 6.86
CA ASP A 256 -14.00 -0.12 7.14
C ASP A 256 -14.90 -0.24 5.89
N GLY A 257 -14.29 -0.45 4.71
CA GLY A 257 -14.98 -0.51 3.42
C GLY A 257 -15.26 0.85 2.80
N SER A 258 -14.99 1.95 3.48
CA SER A 258 -15.14 3.29 2.92
C SER A 258 -14.11 3.57 1.82
N THR A 259 -14.46 4.46 0.91
CA THR A 259 -13.55 4.91 -0.15
C THR A 259 -12.92 6.23 0.27
N TYR A 260 -11.59 6.30 0.22
CA TYR A 260 -10.87 7.54 0.47
C TYR A 260 -11.19 8.58 -0.62
N PRO A 261 -11.62 9.80 -0.25
CA PRO A 261 -12.20 10.74 -1.21
C PRO A 261 -11.19 11.35 -2.18
N ILE A 262 -9.90 11.37 -1.83
CA ILE A 262 -8.87 11.98 -2.66
C ILE A 262 -8.11 10.88 -3.41
N PRO A 263 -8.18 10.85 -4.76
CA PRO A 263 -7.46 9.86 -5.52
C PRO A 263 -5.96 10.10 -5.44
N GLY A 264 -5.22 9.01 -5.44
CA GLY A 264 -3.76 9.03 -5.54
C GLY A 264 -3.26 8.80 -6.96
N ARG A 265 -1.96 8.84 -7.10
CA ARG A 265 -1.25 8.60 -8.36
C ARG A 265 -0.22 7.50 -8.16
N LEU A 266 -0.15 6.59 -9.11
CA LEU A 266 0.95 5.62 -9.15
C LEU A 266 2.23 6.37 -9.50
N GLU A 267 3.22 6.32 -8.62
CA GLU A 267 4.48 7.07 -8.77
C GLU A 267 5.60 6.17 -9.24
N PHE A 268 5.65 4.96 -8.75
CA PHE A 268 6.76 4.05 -8.98
C PHE A 268 6.27 2.61 -9.10
N SER A 269 6.91 1.87 -10.03
CA SER A 269 6.83 0.41 -10.13
C SER A 269 8.25 -0.13 -10.04
N ASP A 270 8.49 -1.02 -9.10
CA ASP A 270 9.79 -1.66 -8.97
C ASP A 270 10.13 -2.41 -10.27
N ILE A 271 11.41 -2.41 -10.63
CA ILE A 271 11.93 -3.12 -11.81
C ILE A 271 12.25 -4.56 -11.44
N THR A 272 12.44 -4.83 -10.14
CA THR A 272 12.87 -6.11 -9.60
C THR A 272 11.67 -6.91 -9.10
N VAL A 273 11.65 -8.19 -9.48
CA VAL A 273 10.70 -9.17 -8.93
C VAL A 273 11.32 -9.76 -7.68
N ASP A 274 10.59 -9.75 -6.58
CA ASP A 274 10.99 -10.45 -5.36
C ASP A 274 11.03 -11.97 -5.62
N PRO A 275 12.20 -12.63 -5.51
CA PRO A 275 12.34 -14.04 -5.87
C PRO A 275 11.60 -15.00 -4.92
N GLY A 276 11.30 -14.58 -3.69
CA GLY A 276 10.58 -15.39 -2.70
C GLY A 276 9.08 -15.43 -2.94
N THR A 277 8.50 -14.33 -3.42
CA THR A 277 7.05 -14.18 -3.59
C THR A 277 6.62 -14.08 -5.04
N GLY A 278 7.54 -13.87 -6.00
CA GLY A 278 7.22 -13.60 -7.40
C GLY A 278 6.46 -12.30 -7.62
N SER A 279 6.51 -11.36 -6.67
CA SER A 279 5.76 -10.12 -6.67
C SER A 279 6.63 -8.93 -7.08
N ILE A 280 5.98 -7.90 -7.56
CA ILE A 280 6.57 -6.60 -7.89
C ILE A 280 5.95 -5.55 -6.98
N GLY A 281 6.80 -4.70 -6.40
CA GLY A 281 6.39 -3.55 -5.61
C GLY A 281 5.87 -2.42 -6.50
N LEU A 282 4.73 -1.88 -6.14
CA LEU A 282 4.18 -0.66 -6.73
C LEU A 282 4.00 0.36 -5.61
N ARG A 283 4.33 1.61 -5.87
CA ARG A 283 4.13 2.70 -4.92
C ARG A 283 3.23 3.77 -5.50
N ALA A 284 2.18 4.08 -4.76
CA ALA A 284 1.29 5.18 -5.08
C ALA A 284 1.39 6.26 -4.00
N VAL A 285 1.24 7.52 -4.38
CA VAL A 285 1.21 8.67 -3.47
C VAL A 285 -0.19 9.21 -3.36
N PHE A 286 -0.61 9.50 -2.12
CA PHE A 286 -1.92 10.06 -1.80
C PHE A 286 -1.75 11.35 -1.00
N PRO A 287 -2.41 12.45 -1.38
CA PRO A 287 -2.52 13.63 -0.54
C PRO A 287 -3.29 13.30 0.74
N ASN A 288 -2.83 13.81 1.89
CA ASN A 288 -3.44 13.49 3.18
C ASN A 288 -3.64 14.77 4.03
N PRO A 289 -4.40 15.77 3.53
CA PRO A 289 -4.52 17.06 4.18
C PRO A 289 -5.14 16.98 5.58
N ASN A 290 -6.04 16.03 5.81
CA ASN A 290 -6.76 15.86 7.08
C ASN A 290 -6.11 14.83 8.01
N GLY A 291 -4.96 14.24 7.64
CA GLY A 291 -4.28 13.23 8.45
C GLY A 291 -5.08 11.93 8.65
N ALA A 292 -6.07 11.65 7.79
CA ALA A 292 -6.92 10.46 7.90
C ALA A 292 -6.15 9.16 7.60
N LEU A 293 -5.17 9.21 6.73
CA LEU A 293 -4.29 8.08 6.44
C LEU A 293 -3.12 8.09 7.43
N LEU A 294 -3.02 7.06 8.24
CA LEU A 294 -1.90 6.86 9.16
C LEU A 294 -0.94 5.80 8.61
N PRO A 295 0.36 5.93 8.83
CA PRO A 295 1.34 4.90 8.44
C PRO A 295 1.03 3.55 9.10
N GLY A 296 1.17 2.47 8.33
CA GLY A 296 0.91 1.10 8.77
C GLY A 296 -0.51 0.61 8.55
N MET A 297 -1.47 1.45 8.14
CA MET A 297 -2.84 1.03 7.85
C MET A 297 -2.86 0.07 6.66
N TYR A 298 -3.67 -0.97 6.77
CA TYR A 298 -3.97 -1.84 5.64
C TYR A 298 -5.00 -1.16 4.73
N VAL A 299 -4.77 -1.20 3.44
CA VAL A 299 -5.64 -0.58 2.43
C VAL A 299 -5.72 -1.44 1.18
N ARG A 300 -6.80 -1.29 0.43
CA ARG A 300 -6.96 -1.87 -0.90
C ARG A 300 -7.00 -0.77 -1.94
N ALA A 301 -6.04 -0.80 -2.84
CA ALA A 301 -5.95 0.16 -3.92
C ALA A 301 -6.65 -0.39 -5.17
N VAL A 302 -7.59 0.38 -5.69
CA VAL A 302 -8.26 0.11 -6.96
C VAL A 302 -7.52 0.87 -8.05
N LEU A 303 -6.78 0.15 -8.86
CA LEU A 303 -5.99 0.69 -9.96
C LEU A 303 -6.79 0.56 -11.26
N SER A 304 -7.01 1.67 -11.96
CA SER A 304 -7.55 1.64 -13.33
C SER A 304 -6.46 1.18 -14.29
N GLN A 305 -6.67 0.00 -14.89
CA GLN A 305 -5.71 -0.60 -15.84
C GLN A 305 -5.95 -0.18 -17.29
N GLY A 306 -7.14 0.37 -17.60
CA GLY A 306 -7.52 0.77 -18.93
C GLY A 306 -8.99 0.54 -19.22
N VAL A 307 -9.38 0.71 -20.47
CA VAL A 307 -10.76 0.51 -20.94
C VAL A 307 -10.75 -0.55 -22.03
N ALA A 308 -11.49 -1.64 -21.83
CA ALA A 308 -11.81 -2.57 -22.91
C ALA A 308 -12.85 -1.91 -23.83
N SER A 309 -12.48 -1.63 -25.07
CA SER A 309 -13.32 -0.88 -26.01
C SER A 309 -14.62 -1.61 -26.44
N SER A 310 -14.65 -2.94 -26.29
CA SER A 310 -15.76 -3.79 -26.72
C SER A 310 -16.01 -4.94 -25.74
N GLY A 311 -16.39 -4.58 -24.50
CA GLY A 311 -16.78 -5.55 -23.49
C GLY A 311 -18.27 -5.89 -23.54
N ILE A 312 -18.63 -7.17 -23.39
CA ILE A 312 -20.02 -7.59 -23.20
C ILE A 312 -20.25 -7.92 -21.74
N LEU A 313 -21.16 -7.21 -21.10
CA LEU A 313 -21.53 -7.47 -19.69
C LEU A 313 -22.77 -8.34 -19.62
N VAL A 314 -22.67 -9.46 -18.89
CA VAL A 314 -23.75 -10.43 -18.71
C VAL A 314 -24.04 -10.56 -17.21
N PRO A 315 -25.32 -10.50 -16.77
CA PRO A 315 -25.69 -10.71 -15.37
C PRO A 315 -25.13 -12.04 -14.82
N GLN A 316 -24.69 -12.04 -13.55
CA GLN A 316 -24.07 -13.22 -12.93
C GLN A 316 -25.01 -14.43 -12.94
N GLY A 317 -26.32 -14.23 -12.79
CA GLY A 317 -27.32 -15.30 -12.82
C GLY A 317 -27.48 -16.02 -14.17
N ALA A 318 -26.97 -15.44 -15.26
CA ALA A 318 -26.99 -16.09 -16.58
C ALA A 318 -25.81 -17.03 -16.84
N ILE A 319 -24.78 -16.99 -15.98
CA ILE A 319 -23.59 -17.81 -16.12
C ILE A 319 -23.87 -19.19 -15.49
N GLN A 320 -23.71 -20.22 -16.26
CA GLN A 320 -23.76 -21.62 -15.84
C GLN A 320 -22.36 -22.23 -15.93
N ARG A 321 -22.16 -23.35 -15.25
CA ARG A 321 -20.95 -24.15 -15.40
C ARG A 321 -21.30 -25.51 -15.99
N ASP A 322 -20.54 -25.95 -16.96
CA ASP A 322 -20.65 -27.28 -17.51
C ASP A 322 -20.13 -28.33 -16.48
N PRO A 323 -20.37 -29.64 -16.68
CA PRO A 323 -19.84 -30.68 -15.81
C PRO A 323 -18.31 -30.71 -15.68
N LYS A 324 -17.59 -30.07 -16.60
CA LYS A 324 -16.13 -29.93 -16.58
C LYS A 324 -15.69 -28.64 -15.87
N GLY A 325 -16.64 -27.82 -15.36
CA GLY A 325 -16.36 -26.58 -14.65
C GLY A 325 -16.19 -25.35 -15.56
N ASN A 326 -16.28 -25.46 -16.88
CA ASN A 326 -16.14 -24.32 -17.78
C ASN A 326 -17.39 -23.44 -17.72
N ALA A 327 -17.18 -22.12 -17.86
CA ALA A 327 -18.28 -21.18 -17.90
C ALA A 327 -19.01 -21.24 -19.25
N GLN A 328 -20.34 -21.26 -19.20
CA GLN A 328 -21.21 -21.19 -20.37
C GLN A 328 -22.38 -20.28 -20.11
N VAL A 329 -22.96 -19.75 -21.18
CA VAL A 329 -24.22 -19.04 -21.18
C VAL A 329 -25.19 -19.75 -22.13
N THR A 330 -26.48 -19.64 -21.87
CA THR A 330 -27.50 -20.12 -22.80
C THR A 330 -28.02 -18.95 -23.61
N VAL A 331 -27.92 -19.06 -24.94
CA VAL A 331 -28.40 -18.04 -25.88
C VAL A 331 -29.63 -18.57 -26.64
N VAL A 332 -30.44 -17.65 -27.15
CA VAL A 332 -31.51 -17.99 -28.10
C VAL A 332 -30.87 -18.24 -29.45
N GLY A 333 -30.82 -19.50 -29.87
CA GLY A 333 -30.28 -19.92 -31.15
C GLY A 333 -31.12 -19.47 -32.34
N ALA A 334 -30.57 -19.48 -33.53
CA ALA A 334 -31.23 -19.05 -34.78
C ALA A 334 -32.54 -19.78 -35.11
N ARG A 335 -32.71 -20.99 -34.55
CA ARG A 335 -33.92 -21.81 -34.75
C ARG A 335 -34.96 -21.60 -33.60
N GLY A 336 -34.78 -20.61 -32.73
CA GLY A 336 -35.67 -20.34 -31.63
C GLY A 336 -35.56 -21.30 -30.43
N GLY A 337 -34.51 -22.09 -30.36
CA GLY A 337 -34.19 -23.00 -29.23
C GLY A 337 -33.12 -22.44 -28.32
N ALA A 338 -33.00 -23.06 -27.13
CA ALA A 338 -31.93 -22.74 -26.19
C ALA A 338 -30.63 -23.44 -26.59
N GLU A 339 -29.56 -22.66 -26.77
CA GLU A 339 -28.25 -23.16 -27.17
C GLU A 339 -27.19 -22.79 -26.11
N PRO A 340 -26.60 -23.79 -25.44
CA PRO A 340 -25.48 -23.52 -24.52
C PRO A 340 -24.23 -23.13 -25.33
N ARG A 341 -23.60 -22.02 -24.96
CA ARG A 341 -22.39 -21.52 -25.60
C ARG A 341 -21.28 -21.31 -24.58
N PRO A 342 -20.10 -21.93 -24.79
CA PRO A 342 -18.97 -21.73 -23.90
C PRO A 342 -18.48 -20.29 -24.00
N VAL A 343 -18.16 -19.68 -22.84
CA VAL A 343 -17.69 -18.29 -22.75
C VAL A 343 -16.45 -18.20 -21.90
N THR A 344 -15.61 -17.23 -22.20
CA THR A 344 -14.49 -16.88 -21.33
C THR A 344 -14.87 -15.65 -20.50
N LEU A 345 -14.85 -15.83 -19.18
CA LEU A 345 -15.14 -14.75 -18.25
C LEU A 345 -13.89 -13.94 -17.94
N GLY A 346 -14.05 -12.65 -17.85
CA GLY A 346 -13.07 -11.69 -17.31
C GLY A 346 -13.37 -11.34 -15.87
N GLN A 347 -13.21 -10.06 -15.53
CA GLN A 347 -13.53 -9.54 -14.20
C GLN A 347 -15.05 -9.30 -14.03
N THR A 348 -15.49 -9.23 -12.78
CA THR A 348 -16.84 -8.78 -12.43
C THR A 348 -16.90 -7.26 -12.41
N VAL A 349 -18.00 -6.71 -12.90
CA VAL A 349 -18.30 -5.27 -12.87
C VAL A 349 -19.70 -5.10 -12.26
N GLY A 350 -19.74 -4.76 -10.98
CA GLY A 350 -20.97 -4.76 -10.20
C GLY A 350 -21.59 -6.15 -10.10
N ASP A 351 -22.83 -6.28 -10.57
CA ASP A 351 -23.62 -7.53 -10.61
C ASP A 351 -23.43 -8.34 -11.91
N LYS A 352 -22.51 -7.92 -12.79
CA LYS A 352 -22.31 -8.50 -14.13
C LYS A 352 -20.90 -9.07 -14.29
N TRP A 353 -20.76 -10.09 -15.15
CA TRP A 353 -19.48 -10.59 -15.63
C TRP A 353 -19.13 -9.95 -16.98
N LEU A 354 -17.87 -9.54 -17.11
CA LEU A 354 -17.30 -9.20 -18.39
C LEU A 354 -17.01 -10.49 -19.19
N VAL A 355 -17.66 -10.67 -20.32
CA VAL A 355 -17.37 -11.76 -21.23
C VAL A 355 -16.32 -11.29 -22.25
N THR A 356 -15.18 -11.98 -22.30
CA THR A 356 -14.05 -11.62 -23.15
C THR A 356 -14.05 -12.38 -24.48
N SER A 357 -14.76 -13.52 -24.55
CA SER A 357 -14.95 -14.29 -25.79
C SER A 357 -16.13 -15.24 -25.67
N GLY A 358 -16.70 -15.64 -26.81
CA GLY A 358 -17.81 -16.59 -26.89
C GLY A 358 -19.20 -15.94 -27.10
N LEU A 359 -19.32 -14.61 -27.01
CA LEU A 359 -20.56 -13.87 -27.33
C LEU A 359 -20.28 -12.78 -28.36
N ASN A 360 -21.28 -12.49 -29.18
CA ASN A 360 -21.30 -11.38 -30.11
C ASN A 360 -22.34 -10.33 -29.68
N ALA A 361 -22.12 -9.08 -30.08
CA ALA A 361 -23.12 -8.04 -29.91
C ALA A 361 -24.42 -8.42 -30.67
N GLY A 362 -25.58 -8.30 -29.99
CA GLY A 362 -26.87 -8.71 -30.53
C GLY A 362 -27.34 -10.10 -30.09
N ASP A 363 -26.46 -10.95 -29.51
CA ASP A 363 -26.87 -12.25 -28.98
C ASP A 363 -27.91 -12.06 -27.85
N LYS A 364 -28.96 -12.85 -27.85
CA LYS A 364 -29.98 -12.89 -26.79
C LYS A 364 -29.60 -13.89 -25.74
N VAL A 365 -29.05 -13.42 -24.62
CA VAL A 365 -28.60 -14.26 -23.48
C VAL A 365 -29.77 -14.49 -22.54
N ILE A 366 -30.10 -15.74 -22.25
CA ILE A 366 -31.17 -16.12 -21.34
C ILE A 366 -30.69 -15.88 -19.90
N THR A 367 -31.44 -15.09 -19.14
CA THR A 367 -31.13 -14.73 -17.74
C THR A 367 -32.14 -15.29 -16.75
N GLU A 368 -33.37 -15.56 -17.21
CA GLU A 368 -34.46 -16.05 -16.37
C GLU A 368 -35.07 -17.33 -16.95
N GLY A 369 -35.57 -18.21 -16.11
CA GLY A 369 -36.21 -19.46 -16.54
C GLY A 369 -35.24 -20.57 -16.98
N LEU A 370 -33.95 -20.45 -16.68
CA LEU A 370 -32.93 -21.44 -17.03
C LEU A 370 -33.24 -22.85 -16.53
N GLN A 371 -33.94 -22.98 -15.40
CA GLN A 371 -34.35 -24.28 -14.82
C GLN A 371 -35.46 -24.99 -15.62
N LYS A 372 -36.20 -24.22 -16.45
CA LYS A 372 -37.29 -24.77 -17.29
C LYS A 372 -36.78 -25.27 -18.64
N LEU A 373 -35.51 -25.02 -18.96
CA LEU A 373 -34.90 -25.40 -20.23
C LEU A 373 -34.63 -26.89 -20.31
N ARG A 374 -35.07 -27.50 -21.41
CA ARG A 374 -34.64 -28.85 -21.82
C ARG A 374 -33.84 -28.72 -23.12
N PRO A 375 -32.74 -29.43 -23.28
CA PRO A 375 -31.96 -29.37 -24.51
C PRO A 375 -32.84 -29.64 -25.75
N GLY A 376 -32.85 -28.72 -26.73
CA GLY A 376 -33.61 -28.88 -27.97
C GLY A 376 -35.11 -28.55 -27.88
N ALA A 377 -35.66 -28.17 -26.73
CA ALA A 377 -37.07 -27.79 -26.62
C ALA A 377 -37.31 -26.37 -27.17
N PRO A 378 -38.45 -26.09 -27.81
CA PRO A 378 -38.81 -24.76 -28.26
C PRO A 378 -39.01 -23.83 -27.04
N ILE A 379 -38.51 -22.62 -27.12
CA ILE A 379 -38.61 -21.61 -26.08
C ILE A 379 -39.40 -20.39 -26.60
N LYS A 380 -40.08 -19.70 -25.68
CA LYS A 380 -40.71 -18.39 -25.96
C LYS A 380 -39.87 -17.32 -25.26
N PRO A 381 -38.94 -16.64 -25.99
CA PRO A 381 -38.12 -15.60 -25.41
C PRO A 381 -38.95 -14.32 -25.17
N VAL A 382 -38.89 -13.81 -23.93
CA VAL A 382 -39.45 -12.51 -23.54
C VAL A 382 -38.33 -11.61 -22.97
N PRO A 383 -38.39 -10.31 -23.10
CA PRO A 383 -37.39 -9.45 -22.45
C PRO A 383 -37.35 -9.69 -20.95
N ALA A 384 -36.16 -9.73 -20.36
CA ALA A 384 -35.98 -9.91 -18.91
C ALA A 384 -36.74 -8.83 -18.12
N GLY A 385 -37.37 -9.21 -17.01
CA GLY A 385 -38.22 -8.32 -16.20
C GLY A 385 -39.71 -8.24 -16.67
N SER A 386 -40.08 -8.84 -17.81
CA SER A 386 -41.45 -8.93 -18.30
C SER A 386 -42.09 -10.31 -18.03
N ALA A 387 -41.31 -11.29 -17.59
CA ALA A 387 -41.86 -12.58 -17.22
C ALA A 387 -42.66 -12.46 -15.91
N PRO A 388 -43.89 -13.02 -15.81
CA PRO A 388 -44.63 -13.03 -14.55
C PRO A 388 -43.82 -13.79 -13.49
N ALA A 389 -43.65 -13.17 -12.32
CA ALA A 389 -42.97 -13.80 -11.19
C ALA A 389 -43.59 -15.17 -10.96
N ALA A 390 -42.75 -16.23 -10.95
CA ALA A 390 -43.20 -17.58 -10.62
C ALA A 390 -43.91 -17.52 -9.25
N ALA A 391 -45.22 -17.91 -9.24
CA ALA A 391 -46.00 -17.97 -8.03
C ALA A 391 -45.22 -18.68 -6.94
N GLN A 392 -44.87 -17.96 -5.88
CA GLN A 392 -44.32 -18.54 -4.66
C GLN A 392 -45.35 -19.52 -4.13
N ALA A 393 -45.00 -20.79 -4.09
CA ALA A 393 -45.81 -21.80 -3.40
C ALA A 393 -45.95 -21.39 -1.92
N PRO A 394 -47.19 -21.36 -1.37
CA PRO A 394 -47.38 -21.09 0.05
C PRO A 394 -46.65 -22.14 0.89
N ARG A 395 -45.96 -21.69 1.93
CA ARG A 395 -45.32 -22.52 2.95
C ARG A 395 -46.37 -23.11 3.87
#